data_70e22cf89dbec034b8ecb1acd006ebbb
#
_entry.id   70e22cf89dbec034b8ecb1acd006ebbb
#
_cell.length_a   1.000
_cell.length_b   1.000
_cell.length_c   1.000
_cell.angle_alpha   90.00
_cell.angle_beta   90.00
_cell.angle_gamma   90.00
#
_symmetry.space_group_name_H-M   'P 1'
#
loop_
_entity.id
_entity.type
_entity.pdbx_description
1 polymer ?
#
loop_
_entity_poly.entity_id
_entity_poly.type
_entity_poly.pdbx_seq_one_letter_code
_entity_poly.pdbx_strand_id
1 'polypeptide(L)'
;MGKKLITKAVTVVYKEFASNMRIMNFIEKANKVLLFIAALVVIFAIGKSLISDLFKSGYSAPKVQVIEHSAALDEEPKLQKNYIGQIKDVHILEITSDKIVNQKPYGANAEIIVSSALNFSRNAVNLMFTKAGEKNKVLFKNNVLIVGFSPVQLKETSYQSVLSKNIYSVVRNDTNKNGFLNSDDQKELLVSEYDGSGLKSIMDNIEGYQLISNNMILIYTKPESETLYYIFDVLSGELVKLDTRL
;
A
#
# COMPACT_ATOMS: atom_id res chain seq x y z
N MET A 1 3.04 75.44 -53.60
CA MET A 1 3.98 74.32 -53.40
C MET A 1 3.63 73.44 -52.13
N GLY A 2 2.98 73.97 -51.14
CA GLY A 2 2.72 73.27 -49.87
C GLY A 2 1.73 72.07 -49.89
N LYS A 3 0.68 72.10 -50.72
CA LYS A 3 -0.32 71.03 -50.74
C LYS A 3 0.22 69.64 -51.18
N LYS A 4 1.18 69.55 -52.11
CA LYS A 4 1.76 68.30 -52.59
C LYS A 4 2.65 67.64 -51.54
N LEU A 5 3.30 68.38 -50.65
CA LEU A 5 4.14 67.85 -49.58
C LEU A 5 3.31 67.23 -48.44
N ILE A 6 2.18 67.87 -48.09
CA ILE A 6 1.27 67.34 -47.05
C ILE A 6 0.63 66.05 -47.49
N THR A 7 0.19 65.94 -48.75
CA THR A 7 -0.39 64.70 -49.28
C THR A 7 0.60 63.54 -49.31
N LYS A 8 1.86 63.81 -49.64
CA LYS A 8 2.92 62.78 -49.61
C LYS A 8 3.23 62.27 -48.21
N ALA A 9 3.30 63.17 -47.20
CA ALA A 9 3.52 62.82 -45.81
C ALA A 9 2.35 61.96 -45.25
N VAL A 10 1.11 62.38 -45.51
CA VAL A 10 -0.09 61.62 -45.08
C VAL A 10 -0.12 60.23 -45.72
N THR A 11 0.28 60.08 -46.99
CA THR A 11 0.29 58.76 -47.65
C THR A 11 1.36 57.84 -47.06
N VAL A 12 2.52 58.37 -46.66
CA VAL A 12 3.57 57.55 -46.02
C VAL A 12 3.14 57.08 -44.64
N VAL A 13 2.54 57.93 -43.83
CA VAL A 13 2.01 57.60 -42.49
C VAL A 13 0.90 56.53 -42.60
N TYR A 14 0.00 56.66 -43.56
CA TYR A 14 -1.04 55.67 -43.81
C TYR A 14 -0.46 54.29 -44.23
N LYS A 15 0.57 54.28 -45.07
CA LYS A 15 1.23 53.04 -45.46
C LYS A 15 1.94 52.34 -44.28
N GLU A 16 2.63 53.09 -43.42
CA GLU A 16 3.26 52.56 -42.20
C GLU A 16 2.21 52.02 -41.23
N PHE A 17 1.10 52.75 -41.01
CA PHE A 17 0.03 52.32 -40.15
C PHE A 17 -0.65 51.03 -40.65
N ALA A 18 -0.89 50.97 -41.94
CA ALA A 18 -1.46 49.75 -42.58
C ALA A 18 -0.50 48.56 -42.54
N SER A 19 0.81 48.77 -42.64
CA SER A 19 1.83 47.75 -42.49
C SER A 19 1.89 47.25 -41.06
N ASN A 20 1.91 48.11 -40.07
CA ASN A 20 1.92 47.77 -38.65
C ASN A 20 0.63 47.02 -38.24
N MET A 21 -0.54 47.37 -38.77
CA MET A 21 -1.78 46.62 -38.54
C MET A 21 -1.72 45.19 -39.12
N ARG A 22 -1.11 45.00 -40.30
CA ARG A 22 -0.94 43.65 -40.88
C ARG A 22 0.00 42.79 -40.03
N ILE A 23 1.08 43.37 -39.51
CA ILE A 23 2.03 42.69 -38.63
C ILE A 23 1.34 42.31 -37.32
N MET A 24 0.57 43.21 -36.69
CA MET A 24 -0.20 42.94 -35.47
C MET A 24 -1.20 41.81 -35.67
N ASN A 25 -1.98 41.83 -36.77
CA ASN A 25 -2.89 40.75 -37.08
C ASN A 25 -2.20 39.42 -37.36
N PHE A 26 -1.01 39.43 -37.91
CA PHE A 26 -0.22 38.23 -38.13
C PHE A 26 0.28 37.68 -36.77
N ILE A 27 0.79 38.54 -35.88
CA ILE A 27 1.24 38.15 -34.55
C ILE A 27 0.07 37.58 -33.74
N GLU A 28 -1.09 38.20 -33.78
CA GLU A 28 -2.28 37.69 -33.09
C GLU A 28 -2.71 36.31 -33.59
N LYS A 29 -2.72 36.10 -34.91
CA LYS A 29 -3.00 34.77 -35.48
C LYS A 29 -1.93 33.75 -35.12
N ALA A 30 -0.68 34.13 -35.16
CA ALA A 30 0.43 33.25 -34.75
C ALA A 30 0.34 32.85 -33.27
N ASN A 31 0.02 33.78 -32.38
CA ASN A 31 -0.16 33.50 -30.96
C ASN A 31 -1.37 32.56 -30.71
N LYS A 32 -2.50 32.72 -31.43
CA LYS A 32 -3.64 31.82 -31.34
C LYS A 32 -3.24 30.36 -31.72
N VAL A 33 -2.48 30.21 -32.81
CA VAL A 33 -2.01 28.91 -33.26
C VAL A 33 -1.02 28.32 -32.26
N LEU A 34 -0.12 29.10 -31.69
CA LEU A 34 0.88 28.68 -30.73
C LEU A 34 0.23 28.25 -29.41
N LEU A 35 -0.78 28.99 -28.94
CA LEU A 35 -1.60 28.61 -27.77
C LEU A 35 -2.36 27.30 -28.00
N PHE A 36 -2.91 27.11 -29.19
CA PHE A 36 -3.61 25.88 -29.55
C PHE A 36 -2.65 24.67 -29.52
N ILE A 37 -1.45 24.82 -30.11
CA ILE A 37 -0.41 23.77 -30.08
C ILE A 37 0.03 23.48 -28.63
N ALA A 38 0.25 24.52 -27.83
CA ALA A 38 0.61 24.35 -26.42
C ALA A 38 -0.48 23.58 -25.65
N ALA A 39 -1.75 23.91 -25.87
CA ALA A 39 -2.87 23.19 -25.26
C ALA A 39 -2.90 21.72 -25.67
N LEU A 40 -2.67 21.40 -26.94
CA LEU A 40 -2.60 20.03 -27.43
C LEU A 40 -1.43 19.24 -26.79
N VAL A 41 -0.27 19.86 -26.61
CA VAL A 41 0.88 19.23 -25.94
C VAL A 41 0.55 18.91 -24.48
N VAL A 42 -0.10 19.83 -23.77
CA VAL A 42 -0.52 19.62 -22.38
C VAL A 42 -1.54 18.49 -22.29
N ILE A 43 -2.57 18.49 -23.16
CA ILE A 43 -3.59 17.42 -23.20
C ILE A 43 -2.93 16.08 -23.49
N PHE A 44 -1.99 16.02 -24.43
CA PHE A 44 -1.28 14.79 -24.77
C PHE A 44 -0.39 14.30 -23.61
N ALA A 45 0.29 15.20 -22.91
CA ALA A 45 1.13 14.86 -21.76
C ALA A 45 0.28 14.31 -20.60
N ILE A 46 -0.83 14.97 -20.29
CA ILE A 46 -1.78 14.52 -19.25
C ILE A 46 -2.43 13.18 -19.66
N GLY A 47 -2.89 13.09 -20.92
CA GLY A 47 -3.49 11.87 -21.46
C GLY A 47 -2.54 10.67 -21.41
N LYS A 48 -1.27 10.86 -21.78
CA LYS A 48 -0.25 9.83 -21.67
C LYS A 48 -0.02 9.38 -20.21
N SER A 49 -0.02 10.33 -19.26
CA SER A 49 0.13 10.01 -17.85
C SER A 49 -1.05 9.19 -17.32
N LEU A 50 -2.28 9.62 -17.61
CA LEU A 50 -3.50 8.92 -17.22
C LEU A 50 -3.59 7.52 -17.82
N ILE A 51 -3.28 7.39 -19.12
CA ILE A 51 -3.26 6.09 -19.81
C ILE A 51 -2.17 5.20 -19.21
N SER A 52 -0.97 5.73 -18.97
CA SER A 52 0.11 4.99 -18.31
C SER A 52 -0.30 4.47 -16.92
N ASP A 53 -1.06 5.27 -16.16
CA ASP A 53 -1.53 4.88 -14.83
C ASP A 53 -2.67 3.85 -14.88
N LEU A 54 -3.53 3.90 -15.91
CA LEU A 54 -4.58 2.91 -16.16
C LEU A 54 -4.02 1.56 -16.63
N PHE A 55 -2.93 1.56 -17.39
CA PHE A 55 -2.27 0.35 -17.90
C PHE A 55 -1.07 -0.11 -17.05
N LYS A 56 -0.71 0.61 -15.99
CA LYS A 56 0.20 0.05 -14.99
C LYS A 56 -0.53 -1.11 -14.33
N SER A 57 -0.06 -2.31 -14.64
CA SER A 57 -0.55 -3.55 -14.04
C SER A 57 -0.73 -3.36 -12.53
N GLY A 58 -1.89 -3.74 -12.04
CA GLY A 58 -2.27 -3.59 -10.64
C GLY A 58 -1.16 -4.12 -9.72
N TYR A 59 -1.12 -3.57 -8.51
CA TYR A 59 -0.22 -4.02 -7.47
C TYR A 59 -0.22 -5.56 -7.38
N SER A 60 0.94 -6.14 -7.66
CA SER A 60 1.20 -7.55 -7.41
C SER A 60 1.87 -7.66 -6.04
N ALA A 61 1.22 -8.33 -5.11
CA ALA A 61 1.80 -8.58 -3.79
C ALA A 61 3.15 -9.29 -3.92
N PRO A 62 4.14 -8.97 -3.07
CA PRO A 62 5.41 -9.67 -3.08
C PRO A 62 5.19 -11.16 -2.78
N LYS A 63 5.79 -12.03 -3.58
CA LYS A 63 5.68 -13.48 -3.45
C LYS A 63 6.85 -13.98 -2.59
N VAL A 64 6.54 -14.73 -1.54
CA VAL A 64 7.54 -15.44 -0.73
C VAL A 64 7.65 -16.86 -1.27
N GLN A 65 8.84 -17.24 -1.69
CA GLN A 65 9.07 -18.59 -2.20
C GLN A 65 8.97 -19.60 -1.07
N VAL A 66 8.14 -20.62 -1.24
CA VAL A 66 8.10 -21.78 -0.36
C VAL A 66 9.29 -22.67 -0.69
N ILE A 67 10.24 -22.74 0.20
CA ILE A 67 11.34 -23.69 0.07
C ILE A 67 10.83 -25.03 0.59
N GLU A 68 10.22 -25.83 -0.26
CA GLU A 68 10.10 -27.24 -0.02
C GLU A 68 11.47 -27.90 -0.19
N HIS A 69 11.83 -28.83 0.69
CA HIS A 69 13.15 -29.46 0.87
C HIS A 69 13.67 -30.25 -0.35
N SER A 70 13.13 -30.09 -1.54
CA SER A 70 13.39 -30.98 -2.68
C SER A 70 13.86 -30.33 -3.99
N ALA A 71 14.11 -29.03 -4.03
CA ALA A 71 14.70 -28.43 -5.22
C ALA A 71 15.96 -27.64 -4.84
N ALA A 72 17.09 -28.02 -5.42
CA ALA A 72 18.39 -27.39 -5.26
C ALA A 72 18.32 -25.86 -5.55
N LEU A 73 18.14 -25.09 -4.50
CA LEU A 73 18.43 -23.67 -4.50
C LEU A 73 19.84 -23.51 -3.94
N ASP A 74 20.78 -23.13 -4.76
CA ASP A 74 22.20 -23.02 -4.45
C ASP A 74 22.59 -22.02 -3.36
N GLU A 75 21.59 -21.31 -2.76
CA GLU A 75 21.84 -20.36 -1.67
C GLU A 75 20.70 -20.35 -0.64
N GLU A 76 21.05 -20.44 0.64
CA GLU A 76 20.12 -20.22 1.75
C GLU A 76 19.58 -18.76 1.72
N PRO A 77 18.29 -18.52 2.05
CA PRO A 77 17.74 -17.18 2.12
C PRO A 77 18.48 -16.35 3.18
N LYS A 78 18.95 -15.17 2.80
CA LYS A 78 19.54 -14.21 3.73
C LYS A 78 18.43 -13.53 4.51
N LEU A 79 18.42 -13.76 5.82
CA LEU A 79 17.49 -13.13 6.72
C LEU A 79 18.06 -11.80 7.24
N GLN A 80 17.26 -10.74 7.17
CA GLN A 80 17.58 -9.43 7.73
C GLN A 80 16.68 -9.15 8.92
N LYS A 81 17.19 -8.39 9.90
CA LYS A 81 16.43 -7.97 11.08
C LYS A 81 16.31 -6.47 11.07
N ASN A 82 15.08 -5.97 11.05
CA ASN A 82 14.78 -4.54 11.05
C ASN A 82 14.03 -4.19 12.33
N TYR A 83 14.45 -3.16 13.01
CA TYR A 83 13.74 -2.64 14.17
C TYR A 83 12.45 -1.95 13.73
N ILE A 84 11.32 -2.37 14.28
CA ILE A 84 10.01 -1.81 13.92
C ILE A 84 9.36 -1.01 15.04
N GLY A 85 9.74 -1.22 16.30
CA GLY A 85 9.20 -0.43 17.39
C GLY A 85 9.35 -1.06 18.76
N GLN A 86 8.71 -0.40 19.75
CA GLN A 86 8.75 -0.82 21.15
C GLN A 86 7.34 -0.72 21.74
N ILE A 87 6.97 -1.71 22.52
CA ILE A 87 5.74 -1.73 23.33
C ILE A 87 6.14 -2.00 24.79
N LYS A 88 5.88 -1.06 25.68
CA LYS A 88 6.38 -1.09 27.06
C LYS A 88 7.91 -1.24 27.08
N ASP A 89 8.41 -2.33 27.62
CA ASP A 89 9.82 -2.68 27.76
C ASP A 89 10.29 -3.71 26.71
N VAL A 90 9.42 -4.07 25.76
CA VAL A 90 9.70 -5.04 24.70
C VAL A 90 9.97 -4.33 23.38
N HIS A 91 11.14 -4.58 22.80
CA HIS A 91 11.49 -4.15 21.43
C HIS A 91 11.07 -5.22 20.44
N ILE A 92 10.54 -4.78 19.30
CA ILE A 92 10.05 -5.66 18.24
C ILE A 92 10.92 -5.46 17.01
N LEU A 93 11.44 -6.56 16.49
CA LEU A 93 12.15 -6.59 15.23
C LEU A 93 11.40 -7.51 14.26
N GLU A 94 11.24 -7.08 13.03
CA GLU A 94 10.81 -7.97 11.95
C GLU A 94 12.01 -8.74 11.40
N ILE A 95 11.77 -9.96 10.98
CA ILE A 95 12.72 -10.78 10.23
C ILE A 95 12.19 -10.85 8.79
N THR A 96 12.97 -10.32 7.85
CA THR A 96 12.64 -10.31 6.42
C THR A 96 13.54 -11.24 5.65
N SER A 97 13.08 -11.76 4.52
CA SER A 97 13.87 -12.61 3.62
C SER A 97 14.18 -11.89 2.32
N ASP A 98 15.40 -12.04 1.81
CA ASP A 98 15.85 -11.49 0.51
C ASP A 98 15.32 -12.27 -0.71
N LYS A 99 14.83 -13.50 -0.50
CA LYS A 99 14.24 -14.33 -1.57
C LYS A 99 12.78 -13.99 -1.87
N ILE A 100 12.38 -12.76 -1.60
CA ILE A 100 11.10 -12.23 -1.97
C ILE A 100 11.28 -11.48 -3.28
N VAL A 101 10.54 -11.88 -4.29
CA VAL A 101 10.51 -11.19 -5.56
C VAL A 101 9.90 -9.81 -5.33
N ASN A 102 10.76 -8.80 -5.19
CA ASN A 102 10.38 -7.39 -5.13
C ASN A 102 9.78 -6.98 -6.48
N GLN A 103 8.49 -7.12 -6.64
CA GLN A 103 7.78 -6.36 -7.65
C GLN A 103 7.49 -4.99 -7.04
N LYS A 104 8.06 -3.94 -7.65
CA LYS A 104 7.91 -2.55 -7.22
C LYS A 104 6.46 -2.22 -6.92
N PRO A 105 6.17 -1.58 -5.79
CA PRO A 105 4.81 -1.21 -5.43
C PRO A 105 4.39 0.01 -6.23
N TYR A 106 3.46 -0.13 -7.14
CA TYR A 106 2.68 1.01 -7.62
C TYR A 106 1.24 0.58 -7.86
N GLY A 107 0.32 1.28 -7.20
CA GLY A 107 -1.12 1.15 -7.36
C GLY A 107 -1.80 0.86 -6.02
N ALA A 108 -2.35 1.91 -5.45
CA ALA A 108 -3.13 1.88 -4.25
C ALA A 108 -4.41 1.09 -4.47
N ASN A 109 -4.46 -0.11 -3.98
CA ASN A 109 -5.58 -0.70 -3.26
C ASN A 109 -4.93 -1.53 -2.16
N ALA A 110 -4.14 -0.85 -1.33
CA ALA A 110 -3.78 -1.40 -0.05
C ALA A 110 -5.10 -1.57 0.69
N GLU A 111 -5.55 -2.80 0.87
CA GLU A 111 -6.34 -3.09 2.05
C GLU A 111 -5.65 -2.34 3.18
N ILE A 112 -6.38 -1.43 3.78
CA ILE A 112 -5.87 -0.62 4.87
C ILE A 112 -5.62 -1.59 6.00
N ILE A 113 -4.43 -2.16 5.99
CA ILE A 113 -3.87 -2.76 7.18
C ILE A 113 -3.82 -1.60 8.15
N VAL A 114 -4.65 -1.66 9.18
CA VAL A 114 -4.74 -0.64 10.21
C VAL A 114 -3.31 -0.26 10.56
N SER A 115 -2.94 0.94 10.21
CA SER A 115 -1.58 1.42 10.38
C SER A 115 -1.29 1.42 11.88
N SER A 116 -0.61 0.39 12.32
CA SER A 116 0.17 0.53 13.53
C SER A 116 1.17 1.64 13.25
N ALA A 117 1.50 2.44 14.24
CA ALA A 117 2.57 3.43 14.16
C ALA A 117 3.95 2.79 13.86
N LEU A 118 3.99 1.51 13.56
CA LEU A 118 5.16 0.71 13.26
C LEU A 118 5.27 0.54 11.74
N ASN A 119 6.44 0.90 11.21
CA ASN A 119 6.80 0.59 9.82
C ASN A 119 7.02 -0.92 9.69
N PHE A 120 6.06 -1.62 9.14
CA PHE A 120 6.11 -3.07 8.96
C PHE A 120 6.30 -3.42 7.48
N SER A 121 7.29 -4.28 7.20
CA SER A 121 7.61 -4.66 5.81
C SER A 121 6.67 -5.75 5.31
N ARG A 122 6.24 -5.64 4.07
CA ARG A 122 5.37 -6.65 3.42
C ARG A 122 6.05 -8.01 3.19
N ASN A 123 7.34 -8.09 3.43
CA ASN A 123 8.17 -9.28 3.28
C ASN A 123 8.64 -9.87 4.61
N ALA A 124 7.96 -9.53 5.70
CA ALA A 124 8.25 -10.09 6.99
C ALA A 124 7.87 -11.58 7.01
N VAL A 125 8.83 -12.40 7.40
CA VAL A 125 8.66 -13.87 7.54
C VAL A 125 8.60 -14.32 8.99
N ASN A 126 8.99 -13.45 9.93
CA ASN A 126 8.90 -13.70 11.35
C ASN A 126 8.99 -12.40 12.15
N LEU A 127 8.69 -12.46 13.44
CA LEU A 127 8.91 -11.38 14.39
C LEU A 127 9.80 -11.87 15.53
N MET A 128 10.64 -10.98 16.03
CA MET A 128 11.45 -11.22 17.23
C MET A 128 11.13 -10.17 18.29
N PHE A 129 10.82 -10.64 19.47
CA PHE A 129 10.59 -9.84 20.67
C PHE A 129 11.80 -9.92 21.55
N THR A 130 12.33 -8.78 21.97
CA THR A 130 13.53 -8.69 22.80
C THR A 130 13.33 -7.69 23.93
N LYS A 131 13.82 -8.05 25.11
CA LYS A 131 13.82 -7.22 26.30
C LYS A 131 15.19 -7.23 26.93
N ALA A 132 15.63 -6.10 27.46
CA ALA A 132 16.96 -5.99 28.07
C ALA A 132 17.12 -7.02 29.19
N GLY A 133 18.21 -7.80 29.12
CA GLY A 133 18.53 -8.84 30.11
C GLY A 133 17.74 -10.15 29.95
N GLU A 134 16.84 -10.27 28.98
CA GLU A 134 16.10 -11.49 28.73
C GLU A 134 16.52 -12.16 27.40
N LYS A 135 16.18 -13.43 27.27
CA LYS A 135 16.44 -14.18 26.05
C LYS A 135 15.46 -13.75 24.94
N ASN A 136 15.98 -13.51 23.74
CA ASN A 136 15.14 -13.17 22.59
C ASN A 136 14.11 -14.27 22.29
N LYS A 137 12.90 -13.86 21.96
CA LYS A 137 11.80 -14.74 21.56
C LYS A 137 11.47 -14.52 20.10
N VAL A 138 11.51 -15.56 19.29
CA VAL A 138 11.02 -15.56 17.92
C VAL A 138 9.58 -16.06 17.92
N LEU A 139 8.70 -15.38 17.22
CA LEU A 139 7.24 -15.62 17.27
C LEU A 139 6.87 -16.99 16.70
N PHE A 140 7.39 -17.31 15.53
CA PHE A 140 7.11 -18.57 14.84
C PHE A 140 8.34 -19.47 14.84
N LYS A 141 8.14 -20.76 15.10
CA LYS A 141 9.21 -21.77 15.03
C LYS A 141 9.75 -21.90 13.60
N ASN A 142 8.89 -21.87 12.61
CA ASN A 142 9.22 -21.84 11.19
C ASN A 142 8.81 -20.48 10.59
N ASN A 143 9.53 -20.03 9.59
CA ASN A 143 9.15 -18.80 8.90
C ASN A 143 7.79 -18.97 8.18
N VAL A 144 6.99 -17.92 8.21
CA VAL A 144 5.68 -17.81 7.57
C VAL A 144 5.65 -16.48 6.82
N LEU A 145 4.70 -16.24 5.96
CA LEU A 145 4.47 -14.88 5.46
C LEU A 145 3.52 -14.15 6.42
N ILE A 146 3.96 -13.03 6.99
CA ILE A 146 3.11 -12.16 7.79
C ILE A 146 2.49 -11.12 6.88
N VAL A 147 1.20 -11.24 6.60
CA VAL A 147 0.47 -10.32 5.71
C VAL A 147 -0.20 -9.18 6.47
N GLY A 148 -0.34 -9.30 7.78
CA GLY A 148 -0.89 -8.25 8.64
C GLY A 148 -0.36 -8.35 10.08
N PHE A 149 -0.08 -7.21 10.69
CA PHE A 149 0.32 -7.10 12.09
C PHE A 149 -0.30 -5.86 12.73
N SER A 150 -1.10 -6.07 13.75
CA SER A 150 -1.65 -5.02 14.62
C SER A 150 -1.06 -5.20 16.02
N PRO A 151 -0.07 -4.38 16.40
CA PRO A 151 0.53 -4.45 17.71
C PRO A 151 -0.41 -3.92 18.80
N VAL A 152 -0.11 -4.27 20.03
CA VAL A 152 -0.78 -3.71 21.21
C VAL A 152 -0.78 -2.18 21.16
N GLN A 153 -1.96 -1.59 21.35
CA GLN A 153 -2.21 -0.16 21.42
C GLN A 153 -2.77 0.18 22.81
N LEU A 154 -1.93 0.75 23.66
CA LEU A 154 -2.29 0.97 25.08
C LEU A 154 -3.19 2.18 25.33
N LYS A 155 -3.26 3.11 24.39
CA LYS A 155 -4.04 4.35 24.52
C LYS A 155 -4.90 4.56 23.29
N GLU A 156 -6.13 4.95 23.51
CA GLU A 156 -6.99 5.44 22.45
C GLU A 156 -6.48 6.79 21.92
N THR A 157 -6.51 6.94 20.61
CA THR A 157 -6.22 8.20 19.93
C THR A 157 -7.38 8.53 18.99
N SER A 158 -7.39 9.73 18.40
CA SER A 158 -8.42 10.12 17.43
C SER A 158 -8.54 9.17 16.23
N TYR A 159 -7.52 8.33 15.99
CA TYR A 159 -7.44 7.44 14.83
C TYR A 159 -7.22 5.97 15.16
N GLN A 160 -7.02 5.62 16.43
CA GLN A 160 -6.69 4.26 16.83
C GLN A 160 -7.41 3.89 18.14
N SER A 161 -8.12 2.76 18.10
CA SER A 161 -8.73 2.15 19.26
C SER A 161 -7.70 1.36 20.09
N VAL A 162 -8.01 1.15 21.38
CA VAL A 162 -7.17 0.31 22.25
C VAL A 162 -7.16 -1.13 21.74
N LEU A 163 -6.00 -1.74 21.75
CA LEU A 163 -5.78 -3.15 21.45
C LEU A 163 -4.86 -3.75 22.51
N SER A 164 -5.37 -4.66 23.34
CA SER A 164 -4.63 -5.21 24.50
C SER A 164 -3.68 -6.34 24.14
N LYS A 165 -3.83 -6.96 22.97
CA LYS A 165 -3.00 -8.06 22.47
C LYS A 165 -2.54 -7.81 21.05
N ASN A 166 -1.43 -8.42 20.65
CA ASN A 166 -0.98 -8.39 19.27
C ASN A 166 -1.88 -9.30 18.41
N ILE A 167 -2.20 -8.84 17.20
CA ILE A 167 -2.97 -9.59 16.21
C ILE A 167 -2.12 -9.77 14.95
N TYR A 168 -2.16 -10.96 14.38
CA TYR A 168 -1.39 -11.31 13.18
C TYR A 168 -2.30 -11.98 12.16
N SER A 169 -2.16 -11.60 10.90
CA SER A 169 -2.66 -12.36 9.77
C SER A 169 -1.47 -12.99 9.06
N VAL A 170 -1.45 -14.30 8.94
CA VAL A 170 -0.28 -15.03 8.40
C VAL A 170 -0.71 -16.05 7.34
N VAL A 171 0.20 -16.31 6.40
CA VAL A 171 0.12 -17.39 5.45
C VAL A 171 1.20 -18.41 5.79
N ARG A 172 0.80 -19.66 6.03
CA ARG A 172 1.71 -20.74 6.38
C ARG A 172 2.04 -21.67 5.23
N ASN A 173 1.07 -21.88 4.35
CA ASN A 173 1.15 -22.89 3.30
C ASN A 173 0.79 -22.27 1.94
N ASP A 174 1.46 -22.71 0.90
CA ASP A 174 1.08 -22.45 -0.48
C ASP A 174 -0.17 -23.25 -0.84
N THR A 175 -1.34 -22.67 -0.61
CA THR A 175 -2.63 -23.33 -0.78
C THR A 175 -3.10 -23.30 -2.24
N ASN A 176 -2.64 -22.34 -3.02
CA ASN A 176 -2.94 -22.22 -4.44
C ASN A 176 -1.92 -22.96 -5.34
N LYS A 177 -0.87 -23.56 -4.74
CA LYS A 177 0.16 -24.39 -5.39
C LYS A 177 0.93 -23.67 -6.49
N ASN A 178 1.15 -22.36 -6.32
CA ASN A 178 1.91 -21.56 -7.29
C ASN A 178 3.44 -21.50 -7.00
N GLY A 179 3.89 -22.18 -5.93
CA GLY A 179 5.30 -22.21 -5.49
C GLY A 179 5.72 -21.04 -4.62
N PHE A 180 4.77 -20.18 -4.19
CA PHE A 180 5.06 -18.98 -3.39
C PHE A 180 4.03 -18.81 -2.29
N LEU A 181 4.45 -18.31 -1.11
CA LEU A 181 3.51 -17.76 -0.14
C LEU A 181 3.15 -16.32 -0.52
N ASN A 182 1.87 -16.03 -0.62
CA ASN A 182 1.37 -14.72 -0.97
C ASN A 182 -0.03 -14.45 -0.38
N SER A 183 -0.59 -13.27 -0.61
CA SER A 183 -1.91 -12.89 -0.11
C SER A 183 -3.08 -13.67 -0.71
N ASP A 184 -2.85 -14.42 -1.80
CA ASP A 184 -3.87 -15.22 -2.47
C ASP A 184 -4.01 -16.61 -1.83
N ASP A 185 -3.10 -16.93 -0.90
CA ASP A 185 -3.17 -18.14 -0.09
C ASP A 185 -4.08 -17.97 1.12
N GLN A 186 -4.49 -19.09 1.70
CA GLN A 186 -5.30 -19.08 2.91
C GLN A 186 -4.56 -18.44 4.08
N LYS A 187 -5.22 -17.49 4.72
CA LYS A 187 -4.70 -16.73 5.86
C LYS A 187 -5.25 -17.28 7.16
N GLU A 188 -4.42 -17.29 8.17
CA GLU A 188 -4.75 -17.59 9.56
C GLU A 188 -4.67 -16.33 10.40
N LEU A 189 -5.66 -16.09 11.27
CA LEU A 189 -5.64 -15.02 12.25
C LEU A 189 -5.18 -15.52 13.60
N LEU A 190 -4.17 -14.86 14.17
CA LEU A 190 -3.53 -15.25 15.41
C LEU A 190 -3.55 -14.09 16.41
N VAL A 191 -3.48 -14.43 17.69
CA VAL A 191 -3.34 -13.48 18.80
C VAL A 191 -2.20 -13.88 19.70
N SER A 192 -1.48 -12.89 20.27
CA SER A 192 -0.51 -13.11 21.35
C SER A 192 -0.52 -11.97 22.37
N GLU A 193 0.13 -12.18 23.51
CA GLU A 193 0.44 -11.10 24.44
C GLU A 193 1.43 -10.10 23.79
N TYR A 194 1.60 -8.93 24.41
CA TYR A 194 2.44 -7.83 23.90
C TYR A 194 3.90 -8.23 23.65
N ASP A 195 4.40 -9.27 24.33
CA ASP A 195 5.75 -9.81 24.22
C ASP A 195 5.86 -11.02 23.28
N GLY A 196 4.82 -11.32 22.52
CA GLY A 196 4.73 -12.47 21.63
C GLY A 196 4.48 -13.80 22.36
N SER A 197 4.24 -13.80 23.67
CA SER A 197 3.88 -15.02 24.39
C SER A 197 2.41 -15.39 24.20
N GLY A 198 2.07 -16.65 24.49
CA GLY A 198 0.67 -17.09 24.43
C GLY A 198 0.07 -17.05 23.03
N LEU A 199 0.88 -17.24 21.99
CA LEU A 199 0.40 -17.26 20.60
C LEU A 199 -0.69 -18.31 20.42
N LYS A 200 -1.85 -17.89 19.91
CA LYS A 200 -3.03 -18.75 19.68
C LYS A 200 -3.67 -18.42 18.34
N SER A 201 -4.23 -19.44 17.68
CA SER A 201 -5.10 -19.26 16.53
C SER A 201 -6.49 -18.78 16.97
N ILE A 202 -7.03 -17.83 16.25
CA ILE A 202 -8.40 -17.34 16.40
C ILE A 202 -9.28 -18.00 15.33
N MET A 203 -8.84 -17.91 14.06
CA MET A 203 -9.61 -18.42 12.92
C MET A 203 -8.69 -18.68 11.73
N ASP A 204 -8.99 -19.78 11.03
CA ASP A 204 -8.35 -20.12 9.77
C ASP A 204 -9.18 -19.63 8.58
N ASN A 205 -8.55 -19.56 7.42
CA ASN A 205 -9.18 -19.22 6.14
C ASN A 205 -9.95 -17.89 6.16
N ILE A 206 -9.31 -16.86 6.69
CA ILE A 206 -9.86 -15.50 6.67
C ILE A 206 -9.49 -14.78 5.38
N GLU A 207 -10.38 -13.89 4.91
CA GLU A 207 -10.02 -12.88 3.89
C GLU A 207 -9.28 -11.71 4.52
N GLY A 208 -9.73 -11.28 5.70
CA GLY A 208 -9.10 -10.19 6.43
C GLY A 208 -9.76 -9.90 7.78
N TYR A 209 -9.23 -8.86 8.44
CA TYR A 209 -9.76 -8.39 9.70
C TYR A 209 -9.64 -6.88 9.84
N GLN A 210 -10.43 -6.28 10.73
CA GLN A 210 -10.42 -4.86 11.04
C GLN A 210 -10.68 -4.64 12.53
N LEU A 211 -9.89 -3.76 13.17
CA LEU A 211 -10.20 -3.26 14.51
C LEU A 211 -11.35 -2.24 14.41
N ILE A 212 -12.50 -2.56 14.99
CA ILE A 212 -13.72 -1.75 14.87
C ILE A 212 -13.99 -0.87 16.11
N SER A 213 -13.51 -1.30 17.27
CA SER A 213 -13.54 -0.53 18.52
C SER A 213 -12.51 -1.10 19.49
N ASN A 214 -12.46 -0.58 20.72
CA ASN A 214 -11.52 -1.04 21.73
C ASN A 214 -11.62 -2.54 21.96
N ASN A 215 -10.55 -3.27 21.65
CA ASN A 215 -10.43 -4.73 21.76
C ASN A 215 -11.44 -5.55 20.94
N MET A 216 -12.17 -4.93 20.01
CA MET A 216 -13.16 -5.62 19.18
C MET A 216 -12.67 -5.68 17.73
N ILE A 217 -12.59 -6.86 17.17
CA ILE A 217 -12.10 -7.13 15.81
C ILE A 217 -13.25 -7.71 14.98
N LEU A 218 -13.53 -7.08 13.85
CA LEU A 218 -14.34 -7.65 12.80
C LEU A 218 -13.46 -8.56 11.93
N ILE A 219 -13.84 -9.82 11.79
CA ILE A 219 -13.17 -10.79 10.92
C ILE A 219 -14.14 -11.13 9.79
N TYR A 220 -13.65 -11.22 8.57
CA TYR A 220 -14.46 -11.64 7.45
C TYR A 220 -13.80 -12.80 6.70
N THR A 221 -14.63 -13.73 6.28
CA THR A 221 -14.27 -14.91 5.52
C THR A 221 -15.14 -14.97 4.26
N LYS A 222 -14.69 -15.66 3.23
CA LYS A 222 -15.46 -15.82 2.00
C LYS A 222 -15.47 -17.28 1.57
N PRO A 223 -16.18 -18.16 2.30
CA PRO A 223 -16.40 -19.52 1.84
C PRO A 223 -17.30 -19.47 0.60
N GLU A 224 -16.82 -19.97 -0.51
CA GLU A 224 -17.51 -19.99 -1.81
C GLU A 224 -17.83 -18.58 -2.34
N SER A 225 -19.10 -18.15 -2.31
CA SER A 225 -19.53 -16.85 -2.86
C SER A 225 -20.06 -15.87 -1.82
N GLU A 226 -20.32 -16.32 -0.60
CA GLU A 226 -20.91 -15.49 0.47
C GLU A 226 -19.83 -15.01 1.46
N THR A 227 -19.84 -13.73 1.78
CA THR A 227 -18.98 -13.19 2.83
C THR A 227 -19.64 -13.34 4.20
N LEU A 228 -18.95 -14.02 5.11
CA LEU A 228 -19.38 -14.19 6.48
C LEU A 228 -18.57 -13.27 7.39
N TYR A 229 -19.24 -12.69 8.38
CA TYR A 229 -18.66 -11.75 9.33
C TYR A 229 -18.71 -12.31 10.75
N TYR A 230 -17.65 -12.05 11.51
CA TYR A 230 -17.51 -12.44 12.90
C TYR A 230 -16.98 -11.27 13.72
N ILE A 231 -17.40 -11.17 14.96
CA ILE A 231 -16.80 -10.26 15.94
C ILE A 231 -16.01 -11.10 16.94
N PHE A 232 -14.75 -10.72 17.12
CA PHE A 232 -13.87 -11.30 18.11
C PHE A 232 -13.54 -10.28 19.19
N ASP A 233 -13.86 -10.62 20.44
CA ASP A 233 -13.44 -9.85 21.62
C ASP A 233 -12.07 -10.35 22.09
N VAL A 234 -11.07 -9.50 21.98
CA VAL A 234 -9.68 -9.81 22.32
C VAL A 234 -9.48 -10.07 23.82
N LEU A 235 -10.32 -9.48 24.69
CA LEU A 235 -10.21 -9.64 26.14
C LEU A 235 -10.82 -10.96 26.61
N SER A 236 -12.06 -11.23 26.23
CA SER A 236 -12.74 -12.46 26.60
C SER A 236 -12.31 -13.67 25.77
N GLY A 237 -11.83 -13.44 24.54
CA GLY A 237 -11.56 -14.48 23.56
C GLY A 237 -12.84 -15.04 22.92
N GLU A 238 -13.97 -14.36 23.07
CA GLU A 238 -15.25 -14.77 22.49
C GLU A 238 -15.29 -14.43 20.99
N LEU A 239 -15.79 -15.37 20.19
CA LEU A 239 -15.98 -15.23 18.75
C LEU A 239 -17.45 -15.42 18.41
N VAL A 240 -18.09 -14.40 17.88
CA VAL A 240 -19.52 -14.40 17.55
C VAL A 240 -19.73 -14.18 16.05
N LYS A 241 -20.45 -15.08 15.41
CA LYS A 241 -20.88 -14.91 14.02
C LYS A 241 -22.01 -13.88 13.94
N LEU A 242 -21.88 -12.90 13.02
CA LEU A 242 -22.97 -11.97 12.74
C LEU A 242 -24.02 -12.59 11.82
N ASP A 243 -25.27 -12.35 12.11
CA ASP A 243 -26.37 -12.67 11.19
C ASP A 243 -26.51 -11.54 10.18
N THR A 244 -26.17 -11.82 8.93
CA THR A 244 -26.19 -10.86 7.82
C THR A 244 -27.27 -11.20 6.78
N ARG A 245 -28.21 -12.08 7.12
CA ARG A 245 -29.33 -12.43 6.22
C ARG A 245 -30.28 -11.25 6.06
N LEU A 246 -30.65 -10.95 4.79
CA LEU A 246 -31.63 -9.93 4.41
C LEU A 246 -33.06 -10.51 4.41
#